data_5ec3105d3b96ce7d62614b27cef3fad6
#
_entry.id   5ec3105d3b96ce7d62614b27cef3fad6
#
_cell.length_a   1.000
_cell.length_b   1.000
_cell.length_c   1.000
_cell.angle_alpha   90.00
_cell.angle_beta   90.00
_cell.angle_gamma   90.00
#
_symmetry.space_group_name_H-M   'P 1'
#
loop_
_entity.id
_entity.type
_entity.pdbx_description
1 polymer ?
#
loop_
_entity_poly.entity_id
_entity_poly.type
_entity_poly.pdbx_seq_one_letter_code
_entity_poly.pdbx_strand_id
1 'polypeptide(L)'
;MNSRCMIPVIKSPKDYQAYRISPQDTNRLAIVFEPKTAHASLTFCVEIFDEGGKTPPNRHQFAVEMFFVLKGEGLATCDGKTVPIRAGESLLVPPTGIHELRNTGSGRLYALCIMVPNEDFAELIRSGTPVELDEEDLRVLNRTDALVPCVSR
;
A
#
# COMPACT_ATOMS: atom_id res chain seq x y z
N MET A 1 18.93 -29.00 -20.43
CA MET A 1 18.54 -27.99 -19.42
C MET A 1 17.88 -26.84 -20.14
N ASN A 2 16.58 -26.70 -20.05
CA ASN A 2 15.90 -25.52 -20.61
C ASN A 2 16.20 -24.32 -19.69
N SER A 3 17.09 -23.45 -20.13
CA SER A 3 17.32 -22.15 -19.58
C SER A 3 15.99 -21.36 -19.79
N ARG A 4 15.12 -21.30 -18.79
CA ARG A 4 14.00 -20.38 -18.81
C ARG A 4 14.55 -18.96 -18.85
N CYS A 5 14.38 -18.29 -19.96
CA CYS A 5 14.71 -16.88 -20.05
C CYS A 5 13.78 -16.12 -19.08
N MET A 6 14.34 -15.60 -18.00
CA MET A 6 13.59 -14.82 -17.01
C MET A 6 13.41 -13.40 -17.54
N ILE A 7 12.17 -13.00 -17.73
CA ILE A 7 11.82 -11.67 -18.23
C ILE A 7 11.30 -10.84 -17.06
N PRO A 8 11.75 -9.59 -16.91
CA PRO A 8 11.16 -8.69 -15.91
C PRO A 8 9.66 -8.51 -16.14
N VAL A 9 8.89 -8.49 -15.05
CA VAL A 9 7.45 -8.24 -15.09
C VAL A 9 7.21 -6.77 -14.80
N ILE A 10 6.50 -6.09 -15.70
CA ILE A 10 6.13 -4.68 -15.56
C ILE A 10 4.62 -4.59 -15.38
N LYS A 11 4.18 -3.83 -14.40
CA LYS A 11 2.79 -3.44 -14.19
C LYS A 11 2.68 -1.94 -14.06
N SER A 12 1.62 -1.37 -14.57
CA SER A 12 1.26 0.04 -14.37
C SER A 12 0.01 0.15 -13.51
N PRO A 13 -0.34 1.33 -12.99
CA PRO A 13 -1.50 1.48 -12.12
C PRO A 13 -2.81 0.93 -12.68
N LYS A 14 -3.01 0.96 -13.99
CA LYS A 14 -4.18 0.36 -14.65
C LYS A 14 -4.26 -1.17 -14.51
N ASP A 15 -3.14 -1.82 -14.19
CA ASP A 15 -3.05 -3.28 -14.04
C ASP A 15 -3.22 -3.70 -12.57
N TYR A 16 -3.23 -2.76 -11.63
CA TYR A 16 -3.39 -3.05 -10.20
C TYR A 16 -4.83 -3.39 -9.90
N GLN A 17 -5.03 -4.40 -9.07
CA GLN A 17 -6.35 -4.78 -8.59
C GLN A 17 -6.51 -4.36 -7.14
N ALA A 18 -7.46 -3.49 -6.89
CA ALA A 18 -7.72 -2.96 -5.56
C ALA A 18 -8.90 -3.68 -4.89
N TYR A 19 -8.80 -3.79 -3.57
CA TYR A 19 -9.79 -4.44 -2.72
C TYR A 19 -9.98 -3.64 -1.44
N ARG A 20 -11.20 -3.70 -0.91
CA ARG A 20 -11.52 -3.34 0.46
C ARG A 20 -11.71 -4.63 1.24
N ILE A 21 -10.85 -4.93 2.22
CA ILE A 21 -10.86 -6.23 2.92
C ILE A 21 -12.19 -6.43 3.65
N SER A 22 -12.65 -5.42 4.38
CA SER A 22 -13.95 -5.42 5.04
C SER A 22 -14.80 -4.26 4.54
N PRO A 23 -16.13 -4.40 4.46
CA PRO A 23 -17.01 -3.29 4.01
C PRO A 23 -16.87 -2.01 4.83
N GLN A 24 -16.49 -2.11 6.10
CA GLN A 24 -16.32 -0.98 7.02
C GLN A 24 -14.92 -0.36 6.97
N ASP A 25 -13.98 -0.98 6.27
CA ASP A 25 -12.62 -0.46 6.19
C ASP A 25 -12.58 0.89 5.47
N THR A 26 -11.76 1.78 6.00
CA THR A 26 -11.56 3.14 5.49
C THR A 26 -10.26 3.24 4.69
N ASN A 27 -9.72 2.10 4.35
CA ASN A 27 -8.57 1.93 3.46
C ASN A 27 -8.89 0.87 2.40
N ARG A 28 -8.11 0.86 1.35
CA ARG A 28 -8.15 -0.14 0.27
C ARG A 28 -6.72 -0.44 -0.16
N LEU A 29 -6.51 -1.64 -0.66
CA LEU A 29 -5.20 -2.13 -1.04
C LEU A 29 -5.21 -2.55 -2.51
N ALA A 30 -4.32 -1.96 -3.29
CA ALA A 30 -4.13 -2.27 -4.70
C ALA A 30 -2.90 -3.18 -4.85
N ILE A 31 -3.11 -4.44 -5.21
CA ILE A 31 -2.02 -5.42 -5.35
C ILE A 31 -1.22 -5.10 -6.60
N VAL A 32 0.10 -4.95 -6.44
CA VAL A 32 1.07 -4.79 -7.52
C VAL A 32 1.71 -6.13 -7.83
N PHE A 33 2.41 -6.73 -6.85
CA PHE A 33 2.99 -8.06 -6.94
C PHE A 33 2.62 -8.90 -5.73
N GLU A 34 2.45 -10.18 -5.97
CA GLU A 34 2.07 -11.17 -4.98
C GLU A 34 2.79 -12.49 -5.23
N PRO A 35 2.71 -13.50 -4.35
CA PRO A 35 3.45 -14.74 -4.52
C PRO A 35 3.28 -15.41 -5.88
N LYS A 36 2.08 -15.37 -6.46
CA LYS A 36 1.79 -15.97 -7.77
C LYS A 36 2.55 -15.32 -8.93
N THR A 37 2.78 -14.02 -8.85
CA THR A 37 3.49 -13.25 -9.89
C THR A 37 4.97 -13.11 -9.60
N ALA A 38 5.35 -13.01 -8.33
CA ALA A 38 6.73 -12.82 -7.92
C ALA A 38 7.52 -14.14 -7.83
N HIS A 39 6.83 -15.29 -7.75
CA HIS A 39 7.42 -16.59 -7.43
C HIS A 39 8.26 -16.56 -6.14
N ALA A 40 7.88 -15.70 -5.21
CA ALA A 40 8.51 -15.51 -3.91
C ALA A 40 7.45 -15.13 -2.88
N SER A 41 7.68 -15.45 -1.61
CA SER A 41 6.76 -15.12 -0.54
C SER A 41 6.86 -13.65 -0.16
N LEU A 42 6.21 -12.82 -0.94
CA LEU A 42 6.10 -11.37 -0.70
C LEU A 42 4.76 -10.83 -1.19
N THR A 43 4.33 -9.73 -0.61
CA THR A 43 3.25 -8.90 -1.15
C THR A 43 3.77 -7.48 -1.29
N PHE A 44 3.55 -6.91 -2.48
CA PHE A 44 3.76 -5.51 -2.76
C PHE A 44 2.43 -4.91 -3.21
N CYS A 45 1.92 -3.97 -2.44
CA CYS A 45 0.67 -3.28 -2.75
C CYS A 45 0.79 -1.77 -2.53
N VAL A 46 -0.20 -1.05 -3.00
CA VAL A 46 -0.43 0.35 -2.61
C VAL A 46 -1.59 0.35 -1.64
N GLU A 47 -1.39 0.91 -0.48
CA GLU A 47 -2.45 1.15 0.48
C GLU A 47 -2.92 2.59 0.38
N ILE A 48 -4.23 2.77 0.25
CA ILE A 48 -4.88 4.06 0.03
C ILE A 48 -5.88 4.26 1.16
N PHE A 49 -5.68 5.33 1.92
CA PHE A 49 -6.53 5.67 3.05
C PHE A 49 -7.45 6.84 2.68
N ASP A 50 -8.73 6.69 2.92
CA ASP A 50 -9.67 7.80 2.85
C ASP A 50 -9.28 8.88 3.86
N GLU A 51 -9.79 10.10 3.72
CA GLU A 51 -9.57 11.15 4.70
C GLU A 51 -10.07 10.70 6.08
N GLY A 52 -9.22 10.78 7.09
CA GLY A 52 -9.49 10.25 8.42
C GLY A 52 -9.45 8.72 8.53
N GLY A 53 -9.16 8.03 7.43
CA GLY A 53 -9.12 6.57 7.37
C GLY A 53 -7.92 5.96 8.10
N LYS A 54 -8.04 4.68 8.41
CA LYS A 54 -7.02 3.94 9.14
C LYS A 54 -7.07 2.45 8.85
N THR A 55 -5.96 1.75 9.12
CA THR A 55 -5.98 0.29 9.23
C THR A 55 -6.61 -0.14 10.54
N PRO A 56 -7.28 -1.29 10.59
CA PRO A 56 -7.51 -1.97 11.87
C PRO A 56 -6.16 -2.28 12.55
N PRO A 57 -6.07 -2.25 13.88
CA PRO A 57 -4.87 -2.74 14.57
C PRO A 57 -4.60 -4.19 14.19
N ASN A 58 -3.37 -4.47 13.78
CA ASN A 58 -2.98 -5.80 13.33
C ASN A 58 -1.50 -6.09 13.66
N ARG A 59 -1.09 -7.34 13.54
CA ARG A 59 0.31 -7.75 13.66
C ARG A 59 0.59 -8.96 12.79
N HIS A 60 1.85 -9.13 12.43
CA HIS A 60 2.34 -10.26 11.67
C HIS A 60 3.31 -11.08 12.52
N GLN A 61 3.24 -12.40 12.41
CA GLN A 61 4.06 -13.29 13.25
C GLN A 61 5.54 -13.29 12.81
N PHE A 62 5.77 -13.37 11.51
CA PHE A 62 7.10 -13.52 10.93
C PHE A 62 7.45 -12.39 9.97
N ALA A 63 6.44 -11.75 9.38
CA ALA A 63 6.67 -10.76 8.34
C ALA A 63 7.19 -9.45 8.90
N VAL A 64 8.13 -8.87 8.17
CA VAL A 64 8.46 -7.45 8.23
C VAL A 64 7.53 -6.73 7.26
N GLU A 65 6.95 -5.63 7.70
CA GLU A 65 6.13 -4.78 6.85
C GLU A 65 6.81 -3.42 6.69
N MET A 66 6.94 -2.97 5.47
CA MET A 66 7.61 -1.70 5.14
C MET A 66 6.66 -0.82 4.35
N PHE A 67 6.67 0.47 4.66
CA PHE A 67 5.89 1.46 3.94
C PHE A 67 6.79 2.57 3.40
N PHE A 68 6.41 3.09 2.25
CA PHE A 68 6.94 4.35 1.72
C PHE A 68 5.76 5.26 1.40
N VAL A 69 5.70 6.42 2.03
CA VAL A 69 4.60 7.37 1.83
C VAL A 69 4.78 8.11 0.50
N LEU A 70 3.86 7.89 -0.43
CA LEU A 70 3.85 8.56 -1.74
C LEU A 70 3.25 9.95 -1.69
N LYS A 71 2.16 10.10 -0.94
CA LYS A 71 1.41 11.35 -0.83
C LYS A 71 0.62 11.38 0.46
N GLY A 72 0.54 12.54 1.08
CA GLY A 72 -0.22 12.77 2.30
C GLY A 72 0.63 12.67 3.56
N GLU A 73 -0.04 12.67 4.69
CA GLU A 73 0.56 12.60 6.02
C GLU A 73 -0.34 11.84 6.98
N GLY A 74 0.24 11.27 8.00
CA GLY A 74 -0.50 10.48 8.96
C GLY A 74 0.29 10.18 10.23
N LEU A 75 -0.23 9.23 10.97
CA LEU A 75 0.39 8.69 12.18
C LEU A 75 0.54 7.18 12.02
N ALA A 76 1.68 6.67 12.41
CA ALA A 76 1.92 5.24 12.57
C ALA A 76 2.09 4.93 14.06
N THR A 77 1.33 3.98 14.56
CA THR A 77 1.41 3.49 15.93
C THR A 77 1.90 2.04 15.92
N CYS A 78 2.87 1.73 16.75
CA CYS A 78 3.35 0.36 16.96
C CYS A 78 3.60 0.14 18.46
N ASP A 79 2.97 -0.89 19.04
CA ASP A 79 3.05 -1.21 20.47
C ASP A 79 2.84 0.02 21.37
N GLY A 80 1.83 0.83 21.04
CA GLY A 80 1.47 2.03 21.81
C GLY A 80 2.36 3.25 21.59
N LYS A 81 3.40 3.15 20.76
CA LYS A 81 4.26 4.28 20.38
C LYS A 81 3.82 4.83 19.04
N THR A 82 3.60 6.13 18.99
CA THR A 82 3.09 6.81 17.78
C THR A 82 4.14 7.76 17.22
N VAL A 83 4.33 7.72 15.91
CA VAL A 83 5.22 8.61 15.16
C VAL A 83 4.47 9.22 13.98
N PRO A 84 4.73 10.49 13.61
CA PRO A 84 4.22 11.07 12.39
C PRO A 84 4.91 10.47 11.17
N ILE A 85 4.18 10.36 10.07
CA ILE A 85 4.68 9.94 8.77
C ILE A 85 4.23 10.92 7.70
N ARG A 86 5.10 11.20 6.71
CA ARG A 86 4.85 12.16 5.64
C ARG A 86 5.37 11.65 4.30
N ALA A 87 4.88 12.25 3.23
CA ALA A 87 5.37 11.96 1.87
C ALA A 87 6.90 12.00 1.79
N GLY A 88 7.48 10.95 1.19
CA GLY A 88 8.93 10.75 1.07
C GLY A 88 9.57 9.97 2.21
N GLU A 89 8.86 9.71 3.31
CA GLU A 89 9.38 8.95 4.44
C GLU A 89 9.06 7.46 4.31
N SER A 90 9.94 6.66 4.89
CA SER A 90 9.78 5.20 4.99
C SER A 90 9.59 4.78 6.44
N LEU A 91 8.72 3.79 6.63
CA LEU A 91 8.44 3.17 7.92
C LEU A 91 8.72 1.67 7.85
N LEU A 92 9.29 1.11 8.89
CA LEU A 92 9.44 -0.33 9.05
C LEU A 92 8.72 -0.77 10.32
N VAL A 93 7.84 -1.75 10.18
CA VAL A 93 7.17 -2.43 11.28
C VAL A 93 7.82 -3.81 11.44
N PRO A 94 8.47 -4.09 12.58
CA PRO A 94 9.07 -5.40 12.83
C PRO A 94 7.99 -6.47 13.06
N PRO A 95 8.35 -7.76 12.94
CA PRO A 95 7.45 -8.86 13.31
C PRO A 95 6.90 -8.69 14.73
N THR A 96 5.68 -9.14 14.93
CA THR A 96 4.94 -9.17 16.20
C THR A 96 4.47 -7.81 16.75
N GLY A 97 4.95 -6.69 16.22
CA GLY A 97 4.48 -5.36 16.65
C GLY A 97 3.01 -5.13 16.27
N ILE A 98 2.16 -4.82 17.27
CA ILE A 98 0.77 -4.44 17.01
C ILE A 98 0.76 -3.03 16.47
N HIS A 99 0.31 -2.85 15.25
CA HIS A 99 0.42 -1.56 14.55
C HIS A 99 -0.87 -1.11 13.88
N GLU A 100 -0.94 0.19 13.66
CA GLU A 100 -2.02 0.89 12.96
C GLU A 100 -1.42 2.09 12.22
N LEU A 101 -1.87 2.33 10.99
CA LEU A 101 -1.63 3.57 10.26
C LEU A 101 -2.93 4.36 10.18
N ARG A 102 -2.84 5.67 10.35
CA ARG A 102 -3.97 6.58 10.27
C ARG A 102 -3.65 7.78 9.39
N ASN A 103 -4.53 8.10 8.47
CA ASN A 103 -4.49 9.34 7.70
C ASN A 103 -4.97 10.50 8.58
N THR A 104 -4.10 11.46 8.84
CA THR A 104 -4.41 12.68 9.61
C THR A 104 -4.34 13.96 8.77
N GLY A 105 -3.97 13.84 7.50
CA GLY A 105 -3.96 14.94 6.56
C GLY A 105 -5.33 15.23 5.96
N SER A 106 -5.40 16.27 5.13
CA SER A 106 -6.54 16.51 4.26
C SER A 106 -6.37 15.76 2.95
N GLY A 107 -7.42 15.11 2.48
CA GLY A 107 -7.38 14.24 1.31
C GLY A 107 -6.87 12.84 1.64
N ARG A 108 -6.56 12.08 0.60
CA ARG A 108 -6.13 10.68 0.72
C ARG A 108 -4.65 10.57 1.07
N LEU A 109 -4.32 9.54 1.88
CA LEU A 109 -2.95 9.11 2.13
C LEU A 109 -2.65 7.90 1.23
N TYR A 110 -1.52 7.92 0.56
CA TYR A 110 -1.03 6.85 -0.32
C TYR A 110 0.31 6.35 0.19
N ALA A 111 0.40 5.06 0.44
CA ALA A 111 1.65 4.42 0.84
C ALA A 111 1.90 3.15 0.03
N LEU A 112 3.13 2.96 -0.43
CA LEU A 112 3.58 1.65 -0.87
C LEU A 112 3.74 0.77 0.37
N CYS A 113 3.29 -0.46 0.28
CA CYS A 113 3.42 -1.46 1.35
C CYS A 113 4.09 -2.70 0.80
N ILE A 114 5.16 -3.14 1.45
CA ILE A 114 5.86 -4.38 1.12
C ILE A 114 5.88 -5.25 2.37
N MET A 115 5.37 -6.46 2.26
CA MET A 115 5.36 -7.44 3.35
C MET A 115 6.14 -8.70 2.94
N VAL A 116 7.09 -9.08 3.77
CA VAL A 116 7.97 -10.24 3.53
C VAL A 116 8.17 -11.02 4.84
N PRO A 117 7.88 -12.32 4.89
CA PRO A 117 7.15 -13.11 3.89
C PRO A 117 5.69 -12.66 3.74
N ASN A 118 4.99 -13.21 2.74
CA ASN A 118 3.59 -12.86 2.45
C ASN A 118 2.64 -13.14 3.64
N GLU A 119 2.84 -14.24 4.36
CA GLU A 119 2.05 -14.61 5.55
C GLU A 119 0.51 -14.53 5.31
N ASP A 120 0.06 -15.02 4.14
CA ASP A 120 -1.32 -15.01 3.66
C ASP A 120 -1.94 -13.61 3.43
N PHE A 121 -1.11 -12.56 3.38
CA PHE A 121 -1.59 -11.20 3.24
C PHE A 121 -2.24 -10.92 1.87
N ALA A 122 -1.63 -11.40 0.79
CA ALA A 122 -2.24 -11.26 -0.54
C ALA A 122 -3.60 -11.99 -0.63
N GLU A 123 -3.70 -13.14 0.00
CA GLU A 123 -4.92 -13.94 0.09
C GLU A 123 -6.01 -13.21 0.89
N LEU A 124 -5.62 -12.59 2.01
CA LEU A 124 -6.51 -11.78 2.82
C LEU A 124 -7.05 -10.58 2.02
N ILE A 125 -6.20 -9.85 1.31
CA ILE A 125 -6.62 -8.73 0.46
C ILE A 125 -7.63 -9.22 -0.58
N ARG A 126 -7.34 -10.33 -1.26
CA ARG A 126 -8.21 -10.88 -2.30
C ARG A 126 -9.53 -11.43 -1.79
N SER A 127 -9.62 -11.77 -0.51
CA SER A 127 -10.89 -12.20 0.12
C SER A 127 -11.90 -11.05 0.28
N GLY A 128 -11.44 -9.82 0.13
CA GLY A 128 -12.27 -8.61 0.23
C GLY A 128 -13.11 -8.35 -1.02
N THR A 129 -13.75 -7.19 -1.03
CA THR A 129 -14.56 -6.72 -2.15
C THR A 129 -13.67 -5.97 -3.15
N PRO A 130 -13.67 -6.35 -4.45
CA PRO A 130 -12.98 -5.58 -5.47
C PRO A 130 -13.52 -4.15 -5.55
N VAL A 131 -12.61 -3.19 -5.71
CA VAL A 131 -12.94 -1.77 -5.91
C VAL A 131 -12.11 -1.21 -7.07
N GLU A 132 -12.66 -0.21 -7.75
CA GLU A 132 -11.97 0.48 -8.83
C GLU A 132 -11.03 1.56 -8.27
N LEU A 133 -9.86 1.71 -8.88
CA LEU A 133 -9.03 2.90 -8.70
C LEU A 133 -9.64 4.04 -9.50
N ASP A 134 -9.91 5.16 -8.84
CA ASP A 134 -10.49 6.32 -9.51
C ASP A 134 -9.43 7.23 -10.15
N GLU A 135 -9.86 8.32 -10.77
CA GLU A 135 -8.95 9.24 -11.46
C GLU A 135 -7.91 9.87 -10.54
N GLU A 136 -8.26 10.17 -9.28
CA GLU A 136 -7.31 10.69 -8.31
C GLU A 136 -6.23 9.66 -8.00
N ASP A 137 -6.63 8.41 -7.76
CA ASP A 137 -5.71 7.30 -7.50
C ASP A 137 -4.73 7.14 -8.67
N LEU A 138 -5.25 7.12 -9.88
CA LEU A 138 -4.44 6.95 -11.09
C LEU A 138 -3.49 8.12 -11.31
N ARG A 139 -3.91 9.35 -11.06
CA ARG A 139 -3.01 10.52 -11.15
C ARG A 139 -1.86 10.42 -10.16
N VAL A 140 -2.15 10.08 -8.90
CA VAL A 140 -1.12 9.94 -7.87
C VAL A 140 -0.15 8.82 -8.23
N LEU A 141 -0.66 7.65 -8.60
CA LEU A 141 0.16 6.47 -8.87
C LEU A 141 0.96 6.59 -10.17
N ASN A 142 0.43 7.26 -11.19
CA ASN A 142 1.14 7.57 -12.43
C ASN A 142 2.10 8.76 -12.29
N ARG A 143 2.10 9.44 -11.14
CA ARG A 143 2.94 10.62 -10.88
C ARG A 143 2.65 11.79 -11.82
N THR A 144 1.41 11.91 -12.27
CA THR A 144 0.99 12.99 -13.19
C THR A 144 0.58 14.27 -12.49
N ASP A 145 0.38 14.26 -11.18
CA ASP A 145 0.13 15.47 -10.37
C ASP A 145 1.28 16.51 -10.46
N ALA A 146 2.50 16.05 -10.77
CA ALA A 146 3.66 16.92 -10.91
C ALA A 146 3.75 17.63 -12.29
N LEU A 147 2.85 17.31 -13.22
CA LEU A 147 2.88 17.80 -14.61
C LEU A 147 1.87 18.92 -14.89
N VAL A 148 1.22 19.48 -13.87
CA VAL A 148 0.41 20.67 -14.06
C VAL A 148 1.35 21.86 -14.25
N PRO A 149 1.48 22.46 -15.45
CA PRO A 149 2.28 23.65 -15.62
C PRO A 149 1.72 24.74 -14.72
N CYS A 150 2.58 25.37 -13.94
CA CYS A 150 2.22 26.63 -13.27
C CYS A 150 1.83 27.61 -14.37
N VAL A 151 0.55 27.80 -14.58
CA VAL A 151 0.09 28.92 -15.46
C VAL A 151 0.37 30.18 -14.68
N SER A 152 1.51 30.79 -14.98
CA SER A 152 1.82 32.16 -14.53
C SER A 152 0.74 33.06 -15.08
N ARG A 153 0.00 33.68 -14.18
CA ARG A 153 -0.86 34.84 -14.50
C ARG A 153 -0.02 36.08 -14.75
#